data_edbfbdce3284158f0acc5063ba69d1c2
#
_entry.id   edbfbdce3284158f0acc5063ba69d1c2
#
_cell.length_a   1.000
_cell.length_b   1.000
_cell.length_c   1.000
_cell.angle_alpha   90.00
_cell.angle_beta   90.00
_cell.angle_gamma   90.00
#
_symmetry.space_group_name_H-M   'P 1'
#
loop_
_entity.id
_entity.type
_entity.pdbx_description
1 polymer ?
#
loop_
_entity_poly.entity_id
_entity_poly.type
_entity_poly.pdbx_seq_one_letter_code
_entity_poly.pdbx_strand_id
1 'polypeptide(L)'
;MTTQGLILRRLAAGLLAIACCAPFLSAQQLRVTYEYKYHPYKNENRLNADMDMTLDIEKGRTAFYSETEFMSDSLGCIAFNDNGETVDQDAYGKLTRLSRGSCKDYILIENGNTARVQLSDGILHLSYSDTYVQPEWTIEEGNYSYRGYTTHKATCHFMGRDWIAWYTEEIPSSAGPWLLSGLPGLILKAQDSEMLFDFSYRYISAIEDTDSRYEQLSSFFIPRPDERKYFFSGSSKEMGLLYDKIKNDASLENQLLGIISSKTLNKDGSLSDQAPKERISIIPVEYWKSK
;
A
#
# COMPACT_ATOMS: atom_id res chain seq x y z
N MET A 1 -89.76 8.00 17.42
CA MET A 1 -89.13 6.90 18.07
C MET A 1 -87.86 6.59 17.24
N THR A 2 -86.86 7.27 17.42
CA THR A 2 -85.55 7.12 18.01
C THR A 2 -84.90 5.76 17.83
N THR A 3 -83.89 5.65 17.04
CA THR A 3 -82.80 4.75 17.25
C THR A 3 -81.47 5.40 16.80
N GLN A 4 -80.64 5.64 17.76
CA GLN A 4 -79.26 6.11 17.62
C GLN A 4 -78.42 5.05 16.99
N GLY A 5 -77.73 5.33 15.88
CA GLY A 5 -76.72 4.49 15.32
C GLY A 5 -75.35 4.92 15.81
N LEU A 6 -74.68 4.01 16.49
CA LEU A 6 -73.34 4.14 17.02
C LEU A 6 -72.30 4.14 15.92
N ILE A 7 -71.61 5.25 15.69
CA ILE A 7 -70.53 5.34 14.72
C ILE A 7 -69.24 4.87 15.40
N LEU A 8 -68.84 3.66 15.08
CA LEU A 8 -67.52 3.14 15.44
C LEU A 8 -66.44 3.78 14.55
N ARG A 9 -65.73 4.75 15.06
CA ARG A 9 -64.52 5.26 14.41
C ARG A 9 -63.38 4.22 14.58
N ARG A 10 -63.06 3.52 13.52
CA ARG A 10 -61.83 2.74 13.39
C ARG A 10 -60.67 3.73 13.14
N LEU A 11 -59.83 3.95 14.17
CA LEU A 11 -58.53 4.58 14.01
C LEU A 11 -57.61 3.55 13.31
N ALA A 12 -57.42 3.73 12.01
CA ALA A 12 -56.33 3.07 11.30
C ALA A 12 -55.02 3.77 11.68
N ALA A 13 -54.25 3.15 12.59
CA ALA A 13 -52.89 3.54 12.83
C ALA A 13 -52.05 3.18 11.59
N GLY A 14 -51.86 4.16 10.72
CA GLY A 14 -50.88 4.05 9.63
C GLY A 14 -49.48 3.99 10.22
N LEU A 15 -48.90 2.79 10.25
CA LEU A 15 -47.45 2.61 10.41
C LEU A 15 -46.79 3.22 9.16
N LEU A 16 -46.33 4.46 9.30
CA LEU A 16 -45.41 5.06 8.33
C LEU A 16 -44.10 4.31 8.51
N ALA A 17 -43.87 3.28 7.70
CA ALA A 17 -42.55 2.73 7.50
C ALA A 17 -41.70 3.84 6.89
N ILE A 18 -40.94 4.54 7.72
CA ILE A 18 -39.83 5.36 7.25
C ILE A 18 -38.82 4.36 6.69
N ALA A 19 -38.96 4.06 5.39
CA ALA A 19 -37.88 3.50 4.62
C ALA A 19 -36.76 4.52 4.70
N CYS A 20 -35.81 4.27 5.58
CA CYS A 20 -34.53 4.94 5.60
C CYS A 20 -33.89 4.61 4.24
N CYS A 21 -34.17 5.44 3.23
CA CYS A 21 -33.36 5.49 2.02
C CYS A 21 -31.99 5.98 2.49
N ALA A 22 -31.17 5.04 3.00
CA ALA A 22 -29.75 5.24 2.94
C ALA A 22 -29.48 5.55 1.45
N PRO A 23 -28.89 6.71 1.11
CA PRO A 23 -28.46 6.91 -0.26
C PRO A 23 -27.62 5.68 -0.60
N PHE A 24 -27.97 4.99 -1.70
CA PHE A 24 -27.03 4.08 -2.32
C PHE A 24 -25.75 4.89 -2.51
N LEU A 25 -24.78 4.72 -1.62
CA LEU A 25 -23.44 5.23 -1.83
C LEU A 25 -22.97 4.52 -3.11
N SER A 26 -23.18 5.15 -4.25
CA SER A 26 -22.40 4.90 -5.45
C SER A 26 -20.98 4.72 -4.97
N ALA A 27 -20.31 3.63 -5.36
CA ALA A 27 -19.01 3.25 -4.86
C ALA A 27 -18.12 4.49 -4.75
N GLN A 28 -18.08 5.08 -3.54
CA GLN A 28 -17.38 6.31 -3.29
C GLN A 28 -15.91 6.02 -3.46
N GLN A 29 -15.24 6.77 -4.31
CA GLN A 29 -13.80 6.66 -4.47
C GLN A 29 -13.16 7.22 -3.20
N LEU A 30 -12.23 6.47 -2.62
CA LEU A 30 -11.68 6.74 -1.30
C LEU A 30 -10.16 6.76 -1.33
N ARG A 31 -9.57 7.72 -0.62
CA ARG A 31 -8.15 7.74 -0.29
C ARG A 31 -7.99 7.45 1.19
N VAL A 32 -7.30 6.37 1.50
CA VAL A 32 -7.06 5.91 2.86
C VAL A 32 -5.57 6.04 3.17
N THR A 33 -5.23 6.69 4.26
CA THR A 33 -3.84 6.79 4.71
C THR A 33 -3.59 5.84 5.86
N TYR A 34 -2.54 5.07 5.75
CA TYR A 34 -2.05 4.15 6.77
C TYR A 34 -0.69 4.60 7.28
N GLU A 35 -0.52 4.57 8.59
CA GLU A 35 0.80 4.52 9.21
C GLU A 35 1.40 3.14 8.97
N TYR A 36 2.56 3.09 8.33
CA TYR A 36 3.29 1.87 8.10
C TYR A 36 4.54 1.82 8.96
N LYS A 37 4.64 0.76 9.77
CA LYS A 37 5.80 0.47 10.61
C LYS A 37 6.36 -0.89 10.25
N TYR A 38 7.68 -1.01 10.19
CA TYR A 38 8.32 -2.29 9.95
C TYR A 38 9.71 -2.37 10.60
N HIS A 39 10.14 -3.62 10.85
CA HIS A 39 11.50 -3.92 11.31
C HIS A 39 12.40 -4.17 10.10
N PRO A 40 13.39 -3.29 9.82
CA PRO A 40 14.20 -3.42 8.62
C PRO A 40 15.25 -4.54 8.71
N TYR A 41 15.60 -4.94 9.91
CA TYR A 41 16.67 -5.91 10.16
C TYR A 41 16.30 -6.96 11.19
N LYS A 42 16.73 -8.18 10.94
CA LYS A 42 16.59 -9.28 11.90
C LYS A 42 17.43 -8.96 13.15
N ASN A 43 16.84 -9.15 14.34
CA ASN A 43 17.48 -8.89 15.64
C ASN A 43 17.69 -7.41 16.04
N GLU A 44 17.05 -6.47 15.38
CA GLU A 44 16.98 -5.08 15.86
C GLU A 44 15.58 -4.75 16.41
N ASN A 45 15.52 -4.27 17.65
CA ASN A 45 14.25 -3.79 18.26
C ASN A 45 13.85 -2.39 17.73
N ARG A 46 14.46 -1.92 16.65
CA ARG A 46 14.19 -0.61 16.09
C ARG A 46 13.12 -0.74 14.99
N LEU A 47 11.92 -0.29 15.28
CA LEU A 47 10.95 0.01 14.25
C LEU A 47 11.53 1.09 13.33
N ASN A 48 11.56 0.83 12.05
CA ASN A 48 11.79 1.88 11.10
C ASN A 48 10.51 2.70 10.96
N ALA A 49 10.74 3.94 10.84
CA ALA A 49 9.88 5.10 10.83
C ALA A 49 8.44 4.89 10.34
N ASP A 50 7.57 5.51 11.04
CA ASP A 50 6.39 6.26 10.69
C ASP A 50 6.40 6.75 9.24
N MET A 51 5.88 5.94 8.33
CA MET A 51 5.66 6.34 6.96
C MET A 51 4.17 6.33 6.67
N ASP A 52 3.71 7.39 6.03
CA ASP A 52 2.37 7.41 5.49
C ASP A 52 2.34 6.69 4.13
N MET A 53 1.57 5.60 4.10
CA MET A 53 1.23 4.88 2.88
C MET A 53 -0.20 5.21 2.49
N THR A 54 -0.42 5.46 1.24
CA THR A 54 -1.73 5.82 0.68
C THR A 54 -2.31 4.65 -0.09
N LEU A 55 -3.58 4.37 0.17
CA LEU A 55 -4.41 3.46 -0.61
C LEU A 55 -5.50 4.27 -1.31
N ASP A 56 -5.43 4.40 -2.60
CA ASP A 56 -6.50 4.94 -3.43
C ASP A 56 -7.41 3.79 -3.88
N ILE A 57 -8.69 3.93 -3.63
CA ILE A 57 -9.74 2.97 -4.00
C ILE A 57 -10.64 3.67 -5.02
N GLU A 58 -10.56 3.26 -6.26
CA GLU A 58 -11.34 3.78 -7.36
C GLU A 58 -12.16 2.66 -8.00
N LYS A 59 -13.05 3.02 -8.92
CA LYS A 59 -13.92 2.03 -9.60
C LYS A 59 -13.09 1.02 -10.39
N GLY A 60 -13.06 -0.24 -9.92
CA GLY A 60 -12.37 -1.35 -10.58
C GLY A 60 -10.86 -1.35 -10.41
N ARG A 61 -10.29 -0.46 -9.61
CA ARG A 61 -8.84 -0.36 -9.42
C ARG A 61 -8.46 0.17 -8.05
N THR A 62 -7.30 -0.24 -7.57
CA THR A 62 -6.68 0.31 -6.36
C THR A 62 -5.22 0.62 -6.62
N ALA A 63 -4.69 1.60 -5.89
CA ALA A 63 -3.28 1.95 -5.89
C ALA A 63 -2.78 2.08 -4.45
N PHE A 64 -1.70 1.38 -4.11
CA PHE A 64 -1.04 1.50 -2.81
C PHE A 64 0.38 1.99 -3.00
N TYR A 65 0.75 3.09 -2.33
CA TYR A 65 2.01 3.79 -2.55
C TYR A 65 2.39 4.68 -1.37
N SER A 66 3.68 5.06 -1.31
CA SER A 66 4.14 6.10 -0.38
C SER A 66 3.82 7.50 -0.94
N GLU A 67 3.18 8.35 -0.14
CA GLU A 67 2.90 9.74 -0.51
C GLU A 67 4.18 10.51 -0.83
N THR A 68 5.23 10.28 -0.05
CA THR A 68 6.52 10.94 -0.25
C THR A 68 7.18 10.54 -1.56
N GLU A 69 7.13 9.26 -1.93
CA GLU A 69 7.69 8.79 -3.20
C GLU A 69 6.87 9.28 -4.39
N PHE A 70 5.53 9.27 -4.28
CA PHE A 70 4.67 9.85 -5.30
C PHE A 70 5.02 11.32 -5.57
N MET A 71 5.23 12.11 -4.52
CA MET A 71 5.65 13.51 -4.65
C MET A 71 7.07 13.62 -5.26
N SER A 72 7.98 12.73 -4.86
CA SER A 72 9.34 12.68 -5.39
C SER A 72 9.34 12.41 -6.89
N ASP A 73 8.63 11.37 -7.32
CA ASP A 73 8.58 11.00 -8.74
C ASP A 73 7.83 12.04 -9.57
N SER A 74 6.76 12.63 -9.02
CA SER A 74 6.04 13.72 -9.67
C SER A 74 6.93 14.94 -9.89
N LEU A 75 7.71 15.34 -8.88
CA LEU A 75 8.67 16.46 -9.01
C LEU A 75 9.82 16.09 -9.96
N GLY A 76 10.26 14.84 -9.95
CA GLY A 76 11.27 14.34 -10.88
C GLY A 76 10.84 14.48 -12.34
N CYS A 77 9.57 14.13 -12.64
CA CYS A 77 9.00 14.31 -13.98
C CYS A 77 8.95 15.78 -14.43
N ILE A 78 8.85 16.73 -13.51
CA ILE A 78 8.87 18.18 -13.82
C ILE A 78 10.30 18.70 -13.89
N ALA A 79 11.16 18.27 -12.98
CA ALA A 79 12.53 18.81 -12.82
C ALA A 79 13.47 18.41 -13.95
N PHE A 80 13.28 17.21 -14.54
CA PHE A 80 14.20 16.65 -15.52
C PHE A 80 13.53 16.41 -16.88
N ASN A 81 14.29 16.58 -17.96
CA ASN A 81 13.90 16.12 -19.28
C ASN A 81 14.28 14.63 -19.50
N ASP A 82 13.96 14.10 -20.67
CA ASP A 82 14.24 12.70 -21.04
C ASP A 82 15.74 12.33 -21.07
N ASN A 83 16.62 13.32 -21.08
CA ASN A 83 18.07 13.12 -21.03
C ASN A 83 18.63 13.20 -19.59
N GLY A 84 17.78 13.44 -18.58
CA GLY A 84 18.19 13.63 -17.19
C GLY A 84 18.77 15.02 -16.88
N GLU A 85 18.61 15.98 -17.80
CA GLU A 85 19.05 17.37 -17.58
C GLU A 85 17.99 18.13 -16.79
N THR A 86 18.43 18.96 -15.83
CA THR A 86 17.52 19.79 -15.05
C THR A 86 16.95 20.91 -15.90
N VAL A 87 15.62 20.89 -16.09
CA VAL A 87 14.87 21.88 -16.88
C VAL A 87 14.01 22.81 -16.01
N ASP A 88 13.67 22.38 -14.79
CA ASP A 88 12.95 23.19 -13.80
C ASP A 88 13.70 23.20 -12.46
N GLN A 89 14.33 24.36 -12.15
CA GLN A 89 15.14 24.53 -10.93
C GLN A 89 14.32 24.61 -9.66
N ASP A 90 13.07 25.09 -9.71
CA ASP A 90 12.17 25.13 -8.54
C ASP A 90 11.71 23.73 -8.16
N ALA A 91 11.27 22.95 -9.15
CA ALA A 91 10.93 21.53 -8.93
C ALA A 91 12.13 20.73 -8.42
N TYR A 92 13.33 20.92 -8.99
CA TYR A 92 14.57 20.31 -8.50
C TYR A 92 14.88 20.71 -7.05
N GLY A 93 14.76 21.99 -6.72
CA GLY A 93 14.96 22.48 -5.36
C GLY A 93 13.95 21.91 -4.35
N LYS A 94 12.70 21.67 -4.75
CA LYS A 94 11.70 20.97 -3.93
C LYS A 94 12.05 19.50 -3.76
N LEU A 95 12.39 18.82 -4.86
CA LEU A 95 12.79 17.40 -4.86
C LEU A 95 13.96 17.12 -3.89
N THR A 96 14.99 17.97 -3.91
CA THR A 96 16.17 17.80 -3.04
C THR A 96 15.90 18.02 -1.56
N ARG A 97 14.79 18.69 -1.21
CA ARG A 97 14.35 18.92 0.19
C ARG A 97 13.41 17.86 0.71
N LEU A 98 12.86 17.02 -0.15
CA LEU A 98 12.01 15.93 0.29
C LEU A 98 12.82 14.92 1.13
N SER A 99 12.33 14.64 2.33
CA SER A 99 12.83 13.52 3.12
C SER A 99 12.31 12.25 2.46
N ARG A 100 13.19 11.50 1.81
CA ARG A 100 12.80 10.25 1.14
C ARG A 100 12.42 9.22 2.18
N GLY A 101 11.26 8.60 2.00
CA GLY A 101 10.81 7.44 2.77
C GLY A 101 11.70 6.22 2.50
N SER A 102 11.58 5.21 3.35
CA SER A 102 12.33 3.95 3.18
C SER A 102 11.53 2.89 2.40
N CYS A 103 10.24 3.12 2.15
CA CYS A 103 9.41 2.28 1.27
C CYS A 103 9.09 3.06 -0.01
N LYS A 104 9.51 2.49 -1.13
CA LYS A 104 9.33 3.07 -2.47
C LYS A 104 8.51 2.16 -3.37
N ASP A 105 7.75 1.26 -2.76
CA ASP A 105 6.97 0.30 -3.50
C ASP A 105 5.69 0.93 -4.02
N TYR A 106 5.35 0.62 -5.27
CA TYR A 106 4.07 0.94 -5.90
C TYR A 106 3.33 -0.35 -6.21
N ILE A 107 2.06 -0.40 -5.85
CA ILE A 107 1.19 -1.55 -6.13
C ILE A 107 -0.09 -1.04 -6.78
N LEU A 108 -0.38 -1.52 -7.98
CA LEU A 108 -1.62 -1.23 -8.68
C LEU A 108 -2.37 -2.53 -8.89
N ILE A 109 -3.64 -2.58 -8.50
CA ILE A 109 -4.52 -3.72 -8.75
C ILE A 109 -5.63 -3.26 -9.69
N GLU A 110 -5.77 -3.95 -10.82
CA GLU A 110 -6.76 -3.66 -11.86
C GLU A 110 -7.79 -4.78 -11.94
N ASN A 111 -9.06 -4.38 -11.98
CA ASN A 111 -10.22 -5.29 -12.10
C ASN A 111 -10.22 -6.44 -11.06
N GLY A 112 -9.53 -6.26 -9.94
CA GLY A 112 -9.42 -7.24 -8.86
C GLY A 112 -8.68 -8.54 -9.22
N ASN A 113 -8.02 -8.60 -10.38
CA ASN A 113 -7.37 -9.83 -10.87
C ASN A 113 -5.96 -9.66 -11.43
N THR A 114 -5.50 -8.44 -11.61
CA THR A 114 -4.15 -8.16 -12.10
C THR A 114 -3.45 -7.23 -11.13
N ALA A 115 -2.29 -7.62 -10.62
CA ALA A 115 -1.43 -6.77 -9.83
C ALA A 115 -0.19 -6.38 -10.63
N ARG A 116 0.07 -5.09 -10.70
CA ARG A 116 1.38 -4.54 -11.09
C ARG A 116 2.10 -4.10 -9.84
N VAL A 117 3.31 -4.57 -9.66
CA VAL A 117 4.12 -4.30 -8.47
C VAL A 117 5.47 -3.77 -8.91
N GLN A 118 5.89 -2.67 -8.32
CA GLN A 118 7.24 -2.16 -8.42
C GLN A 118 7.84 -2.15 -7.02
N LEU A 119 8.90 -2.93 -6.85
CA LEU A 119 9.73 -2.96 -5.65
C LEU A 119 10.95 -2.08 -5.89
N SER A 120 11.32 -1.26 -4.92
CA SER A 120 12.45 -0.36 -5.10
C SER A 120 13.43 -0.44 -3.93
N ASP A 121 14.72 -0.46 -4.25
CA ASP A 121 15.81 -0.32 -3.28
C ASP A 121 16.81 0.71 -3.78
N GLY A 122 17.02 1.78 -3.03
CA GLY A 122 17.83 2.91 -3.48
C GLY A 122 17.28 3.54 -4.75
N ILE A 123 18.01 3.43 -5.84
CA ILE A 123 17.62 3.89 -7.19
C ILE A 123 17.27 2.73 -8.13
N LEU A 124 17.30 1.49 -7.63
CA LEU A 124 16.94 0.31 -8.39
C LEU A 124 15.44 0.07 -8.29
N HIS A 125 14.80 -0.18 -9.44
CA HIS A 125 13.38 -0.48 -9.56
C HIS A 125 13.20 -1.84 -10.21
N LEU A 126 12.45 -2.72 -9.56
CA LEU A 126 12.13 -4.05 -10.03
C LEU A 126 10.62 -4.16 -10.22
N SER A 127 10.18 -4.35 -11.43
CA SER A 127 8.76 -4.32 -11.78
C SER A 127 8.29 -5.68 -12.31
N TYR A 128 7.11 -6.09 -11.90
CA TYR A 128 6.43 -7.26 -12.46
C TYR A 128 4.91 -7.06 -12.53
N SER A 129 4.27 -7.85 -13.38
CA SER A 129 2.82 -7.98 -13.44
C SER A 129 2.45 -9.44 -13.24
N ASP A 130 1.45 -9.71 -12.41
CA ASP A 130 1.01 -11.07 -12.11
C ASP A 130 -0.50 -11.12 -11.93
N THR A 131 -1.07 -12.33 -12.01
CA THR A 131 -2.46 -12.53 -11.59
C THR A 131 -2.57 -12.30 -10.10
N TYR A 132 -3.44 -11.38 -9.72
CA TYR A 132 -3.73 -11.10 -8.32
C TYR A 132 -4.69 -12.14 -7.77
N VAL A 133 -4.27 -12.78 -6.69
CA VAL A 133 -5.09 -13.71 -5.92
C VAL A 133 -5.30 -13.12 -4.54
N GLN A 134 -6.55 -12.95 -4.15
CA GLN A 134 -6.88 -12.43 -2.84
C GLN A 134 -6.50 -13.42 -1.73
N PRO A 135 -6.12 -12.94 -0.53
CA PRO A 135 -5.94 -13.79 0.64
C PRO A 135 -7.21 -14.59 0.99
N GLU A 136 -7.04 -15.81 1.40
CA GLU A 136 -8.12 -16.63 1.97
C GLU A 136 -8.21 -16.37 3.47
N TRP A 137 -9.23 -15.61 3.89
CA TRP A 137 -9.39 -15.18 5.28
C TRP A 137 -10.21 -16.15 6.12
N THR A 138 -9.75 -16.38 7.35
CA THR A 138 -10.55 -16.97 8.42
C THR A 138 -11.02 -15.84 9.33
N ILE A 139 -12.35 -15.60 9.32
CA ILE A 139 -12.97 -14.55 10.16
C ILE A 139 -13.20 -15.12 11.55
N GLU A 140 -12.78 -14.38 12.58
CA GLU A 140 -12.98 -14.73 13.98
C GLU A 140 -14.32 -14.14 14.49
N GLU A 141 -14.99 -14.86 15.39
CA GLU A 141 -16.18 -14.34 16.07
C GLU A 141 -15.81 -13.20 17.03
N GLY A 142 -16.66 -12.19 17.10
CA GLY A 142 -16.52 -11.08 18.03
C GLY A 142 -16.42 -9.72 17.34
N ASN A 143 -16.70 -8.69 18.13
CA ASN A 143 -16.62 -7.31 17.72
C ASN A 143 -15.56 -6.60 18.56
N TYR A 144 -14.76 -5.80 17.90
CA TYR A 144 -13.73 -4.98 18.53
C TYR A 144 -14.00 -3.50 18.20
N SER A 145 -13.40 -2.59 18.93
CA SER A 145 -13.44 -1.17 18.59
C SER A 145 -12.04 -0.71 18.19
N TYR A 146 -11.93 -0.06 17.03
CA TYR A 146 -10.67 0.51 16.57
C TYR A 146 -10.91 1.90 15.95
N ARG A 147 -10.31 2.93 16.55
CA ARG A 147 -10.42 4.34 16.10
C ARG A 147 -11.84 4.82 15.80
N GLY A 148 -12.82 4.37 16.59
CA GLY A 148 -14.21 4.79 16.49
C GLY A 148 -15.09 3.90 15.60
N TYR A 149 -14.52 2.92 14.91
CA TYR A 149 -15.24 1.94 14.11
C TYR A 149 -15.46 0.64 14.88
N THR A 150 -16.59 -0.01 14.63
CA THR A 150 -16.77 -1.42 14.98
C THR A 150 -15.97 -2.27 14.00
N THR A 151 -15.11 -3.14 14.50
CA THR A 151 -14.26 -3.97 13.66
C THR A 151 -14.41 -5.44 13.99
N HIS A 152 -14.15 -6.26 12.97
CA HIS A 152 -14.05 -7.72 13.09
C HIS A 152 -12.60 -8.11 12.83
N LYS A 153 -12.19 -9.23 13.42
CA LYS A 153 -10.82 -9.75 13.26
C LYS A 153 -10.83 -10.92 12.27
N ALA A 154 -9.79 -10.99 11.45
CA ALA A 154 -9.57 -12.09 10.54
C ALA A 154 -8.09 -12.44 10.45
N THR A 155 -7.79 -13.69 10.09
CA THR A 155 -6.42 -14.18 9.91
C THR A 155 -6.29 -14.90 8.58
N CYS A 156 -5.09 -14.86 7.99
CA CYS A 156 -4.77 -15.64 6.80
C CYS A 156 -3.27 -15.95 6.73
N HIS A 157 -2.93 -17.01 5.96
CA HIS A 157 -1.57 -17.20 5.47
C HIS A 157 -1.48 -16.64 4.05
N PHE A 158 -0.66 -15.62 3.83
CA PHE A 158 -0.57 -14.98 2.53
C PHE A 158 0.86 -14.51 2.23
N MET A 159 1.34 -14.87 1.05
CA MET A 159 2.70 -14.54 0.57
C MET A 159 3.81 -14.85 1.58
N GLY A 160 3.71 -16.03 2.22
CA GLY A 160 4.72 -16.57 3.14
C GLY A 160 4.69 -15.97 4.54
N ARG A 161 3.63 -15.24 4.92
CA ARG A 161 3.41 -14.70 6.26
C ARG A 161 2.01 -15.00 6.77
N ASP A 162 1.89 -15.09 8.09
CA ASP A 162 0.62 -15.17 8.78
C ASP A 162 0.19 -13.75 9.16
N TRP A 163 -0.96 -13.32 8.63
CA TRP A 163 -1.50 -11.99 8.80
C TRP A 163 -2.67 -11.99 9.76
N ILE A 164 -2.80 -10.91 10.52
CA ILE A 164 -3.94 -10.59 11.37
C ILE A 164 -4.48 -9.25 10.89
N ALA A 165 -5.77 -9.19 10.55
CA ALA A 165 -6.43 -7.97 10.09
C ALA A 165 -7.63 -7.62 10.95
N TRP A 166 -7.90 -6.32 11.10
CA TRP A 166 -9.12 -5.74 11.64
C TRP A 166 -9.78 -4.92 10.56
N TYR A 167 -11.00 -5.30 10.19
CA TYR A 167 -11.77 -4.64 9.14
C TYR A 167 -13.11 -4.15 9.66
N THR A 168 -13.71 -3.17 8.97
CA THR A 168 -15.03 -2.63 9.31
C THR A 168 -15.97 -2.71 8.13
N GLU A 169 -17.20 -3.19 8.38
CA GLU A 169 -18.29 -3.19 7.39
C GLU A 169 -18.98 -1.82 7.27
N GLU A 170 -18.68 -0.87 8.17
CA GLU A 170 -19.18 0.50 8.09
C GLU A 170 -18.66 1.24 6.83
N ILE A 171 -17.55 0.76 6.26
CA ILE A 171 -16.99 1.24 4.99
C ILE A 171 -17.05 0.07 4.00
N PRO A 172 -18.00 0.08 3.05
CA PRO A 172 -18.26 -1.05 2.16
C PRO A 172 -17.23 -1.17 1.04
N SER A 173 -16.01 -1.54 1.39
CA SER A 173 -14.90 -1.75 0.46
C SER A 173 -14.10 -2.96 0.89
N SER A 174 -13.86 -3.91 0.01
CA SER A 174 -13.03 -5.08 0.28
C SER A 174 -11.53 -4.81 0.17
N ALA A 175 -11.12 -3.55 0.05
CA ALA A 175 -9.73 -3.15 -0.09
C ALA A 175 -9.00 -3.11 1.26
N GLY A 176 -7.67 -3.08 1.19
CA GLY A 176 -6.80 -2.95 2.34
C GLY A 176 -5.38 -2.55 1.93
N PRO A 177 -4.48 -2.35 2.90
CA PRO A 177 -3.11 -1.93 2.63
C PRO A 177 -2.30 -3.02 1.92
N TRP A 178 -1.29 -2.61 1.19
CA TRP A 178 -0.40 -3.48 0.44
C TRP A 178 -1.19 -4.38 -0.53
N LEU A 179 -1.03 -5.69 -0.49
CA LEU A 179 -1.76 -6.69 -1.27
C LEU A 179 -2.88 -7.36 -0.47
N LEU A 180 -3.23 -6.85 0.70
CA LEU A 180 -4.28 -7.41 1.56
C LEU A 180 -5.65 -6.87 1.15
N SER A 181 -6.57 -7.75 0.78
CA SER A 181 -7.95 -7.40 0.43
C SER A 181 -8.88 -8.60 0.60
N GLY A 182 -10.16 -8.48 0.25
CA GLY A 182 -11.08 -9.61 0.17
C GLY A 182 -11.96 -9.82 1.41
N LEU A 183 -11.81 -9.00 2.46
CA LEU A 183 -12.72 -9.00 3.61
C LEU A 183 -14.01 -8.23 3.27
N PRO A 184 -15.14 -8.49 3.95
CA PRO A 184 -16.42 -7.85 3.65
C PRO A 184 -16.51 -6.38 4.13
N GLY A 185 -15.37 -5.70 4.25
CA GLY A 185 -15.23 -4.31 4.66
C GLY A 185 -13.80 -3.85 4.58
N LEU A 186 -13.57 -2.52 4.75
CA LEU A 186 -12.24 -1.92 4.67
C LEU A 186 -11.34 -2.43 5.80
N ILE A 187 -10.15 -2.88 5.44
CA ILE A 187 -9.12 -3.25 6.42
C ILE A 187 -8.54 -1.98 7.04
N LEU A 188 -8.81 -1.75 8.32
CA LEU A 188 -8.31 -0.59 9.06
C LEU A 188 -6.95 -0.84 9.70
N LYS A 189 -6.66 -2.09 10.04
CA LYS A 189 -5.37 -2.49 10.59
C LYS A 189 -4.98 -3.86 10.05
N ALA A 190 -3.71 -4.03 9.72
CA ALA A 190 -3.14 -5.35 9.42
C ALA A 190 -1.72 -5.42 9.98
N GLN A 191 -1.38 -6.56 10.57
CA GLN A 191 -0.03 -6.85 11.05
C GLN A 191 0.30 -8.31 10.79
N ASP A 192 1.58 -8.63 10.58
CA ASP A 192 2.00 -10.01 10.57
C ASP A 192 2.11 -10.58 11.99
N SER A 193 2.04 -11.91 12.13
CA SER A 193 2.05 -12.58 13.45
C SER A 193 3.35 -12.36 14.23
N GLU A 194 4.45 -12.03 13.55
CA GLU A 194 5.75 -11.74 14.14
C GLU A 194 5.88 -10.26 14.54
N MET A 195 4.87 -9.43 14.23
CA MET A 195 4.87 -7.96 14.45
C MET A 195 6.03 -7.23 13.76
N LEU A 196 6.48 -7.76 12.64
CA LEU A 196 7.54 -7.16 11.83
C LEU A 196 7.00 -6.09 10.87
N PHE A 197 5.72 -6.19 10.52
CA PHE A 197 5.02 -5.28 9.61
C PHE A 197 3.66 -4.91 10.21
N ASP A 198 3.38 -3.62 10.33
CA ASP A 198 2.12 -3.09 10.84
C ASP A 198 1.62 -1.97 9.92
N PHE A 199 0.39 -2.10 9.46
CA PHE A 199 -0.37 -1.08 8.75
C PHE A 199 -1.51 -0.65 9.66
N SER A 200 -1.54 0.60 10.04
CA SER A 200 -2.54 1.15 10.95
C SER A 200 -3.23 2.36 10.31
N TYR A 201 -4.55 2.28 10.08
CA TYR A 201 -5.36 3.36 9.54
C TYR A 201 -5.14 4.67 10.30
N ARG A 202 -4.97 5.77 9.58
CA ARG A 202 -4.87 7.14 10.12
C ARG A 202 -6.11 7.97 9.80
N TYR A 203 -6.42 8.15 8.53
CA TYR A 203 -7.59 8.90 8.06
C TYR A 203 -8.05 8.47 6.68
N ILE A 204 -9.26 8.89 6.32
CA ILE A 204 -9.89 8.61 5.03
C ILE A 204 -10.49 9.89 4.47
N SER A 205 -10.44 10.05 3.15
CA SER A 205 -11.07 11.12 2.41
C SER A 205 -11.72 10.58 1.14
N ALA A 206 -12.69 11.31 0.61
CA ALA A 206 -13.20 11.05 -0.74
C ALA A 206 -12.17 11.47 -1.79
N ILE A 207 -12.16 10.79 -2.93
CA ILE A 207 -11.43 11.19 -4.14
C ILE A 207 -12.46 11.73 -5.13
N GLU A 208 -12.31 12.98 -5.54
CA GLU A 208 -13.04 13.53 -6.68
C GLU A 208 -12.38 13.04 -7.98
N ASP A 209 -13.15 12.96 -9.07
CA ASP A 209 -12.64 12.45 -10.35
C ASP A 209 -11.38 13.20 -10.85
N THR A 210 -11.29 14.51 -10.52
CA THR A 210 -10.13 15.36 -10.84
C THR A 210 -8.90 15.08 -9.99
N ASP A 211 -9.06 14.36 -8.88
CA ASP A 211 -8.00 14.11 -7.89
C ASP A 211 -7.44 12.69 -8.01
N SER A 212 -7.90 11.92 -9.01
CA SER A 212 -7.35 10.60 -9.31
C SER A 212 -5.87 10.71 -9.69
N ARG A 213 -5.06 9.87 -9.06
CA ARG A 213 -3.61 9.78 -9.33
C ARG A 213 -3.23 8.54 -10.13
N TYR A 214 -4.21 7.72 -10.49
CA TYR A 214 -3.97 6.39 -11.03
C TYR A 214 -3.16 6.41 -12.33
N GLU A 215 -3.50 7.29 -13.26
CA GLU A 215 -2.78 7.39 -14.54
C GLU A 215 -1.33 7.83 -14.35
N GLN A 216 -1.09 8.77 -13.45
CA GLN A 216 0.25 9.21 -13.10
C GLN A 216 1.04 8.09 -12.41
N LEU A 217 0.45 7.40 -11.42
CA LEU A 217 1.06 6.25 -10.76
C LEU A 217 1.38 5.14 -11.77
N SER A 218 0.46 4.89 -12.70
CA SER A 218 0.66 3.92 -13.78
C SER A 218 1.85 4.28 -14.67
N SER A 219 2.11 5.56 -14.91
CA SER A 219 3.24 6.02 -15.71
C SER A 219 4.60 5.77 -15.04
N PHE A 220 4.67 5.70 -13.71
CA PHE A 220 5.91 5.42 -12.98
C PHE A 220 6.42 3.98 -13.15
N PHE A 221 5.58 3.08 -13.68
CA PHE A 221 6.00 1.73 -14.08
C PHE A 221 6.76 1.71 -15.42
N ILE A 222 6.87 2.86 -16.08
CA ILE A 222 7.60 3.01 -17.34
C ILE A 222 8.82 3.88 -17.05
N PRO A 223 10.05 3.33 -17.14
CA PRO A 223 11.23 4.11 -16.79
C PRO A 223 11.46 5.24 -17.79
N ARG A 224 11.84 6.40 -17.29
CA ARG A 224 12.38 7.47 -18.12
C ARG A 224 13.67 7.01 -18.81
N PRO A 225 14.07 7.60 -19.93
CA PRO A 225 15.26 7.18 -20.68
C PRO A 225 16.56 7.13 -19.84
N ASP A 226 16.75 8.08 -18.91
CA ASP A 226 17.89 8.15 -18.01
C ASP A 226 17.87 7.09 -16.89
N GLU A 227 16.68 6.61 -16.52
CA GLU A 227 16.47 5.60 -15.47
C GLU A 227 16.53 4.16 -15.98
N ARG A 228 16.43 3.92 -17.29
CA ARG A 228 16.33 2.56 -17.87
C ARG A 228 17.40 1.59 -17.39
N LYS A 229 18.59 2.06 -17.12
CA LYS A 229 19.70 1.23 -16.62
C LYS A 229 19.49 0.73 -15.16
N TYR A 230 18.58 1.35 -14.43
CA TYR A 230 18.25 1.02 -13.05
C TYR A 230 16.90 0.32 -12.93
N PHE A 231 16.23 0.10 -14.05
CA PHE A 231 14.89 -0.46 -14.09
C PHE A 231 14.91 -1.87 -14.68
N PHE A 232 14.46 -2.84 -13.88
CA PHE A 232 14.42 -4.25 -14.24
C PHE A 232 12.97 -4.72 -14.28
N SER A 233 12.64 -5.57 -15.24
CA SER A 233 11.31 -6.18 -15.33
C SER A 233 11.41 -7.64 -15.69
N GLY A 234 10.48 -8.45 -15.20
CA GLY A 234 10.47 -9.88 -15.43
C GLY A 234 9.28 -10.55 -14.77
N SER A 235 9.37 -11.86 -14.58
CA SER A 235 8.38 -12.58 -13.80
C SER A 235 8.45 -12.18 -12.32
N SER A 236 7.33 -12.32 -11.59
CA SER A 236 7.28 -12.03 -10.15
C SER A 236 8.33 -12.81 -9.37
N LYS A 237 8.56 -14.08 -9.74
CA LYS A 237 9.61 -14.91 -9.13
C LYS A 237 11.02 -14.35 -9.35
N GLU A 238 11.36 -14.01 -10.59
CA GLU A 238 12.68 -13.45 -10.91
C GLU A 238 12.92 -12.13 -10.19
N MET A 239 11.94 -11.22 -10.24
CA MET A 239 12.05 -9.90 -9.59
C MET A 239 12.08 -10.02 -8.06
N GLY A 240 11.27 -10.89 -7.47
CA GLY A 240 11.29 -11.14 -6.04
C GLY A 240 12.62 -11.73 -5.53
N LEU A 241 13.18 -12.71 -6.26
CA LEU A 241 14.49 -13.28 -5.92
C LEU A 241 15.63 -12.28 -6.11
N LEU A 242 15.55 -11.44 -7.15
CA LEU A 242 16.54 -10.39 -7.38
C LEU A 242 16.47 -9.32 -6.29
N TYR A 243 15.26 -8.90 -5.89
CA TYR A 243 15.05 -7.94 -4.81
C TYR A 243 15.64 -8.42 -3.48
N ASP A 244 15.39 -9.68 -3.11
CA ASP A 244 15.98 -10.26 -1.90
C ASP A 244 17.51 -10.28 -1.96
N LYS A 245 18.09 -10.66 -3.09
CA LYS A 245 19.55 -10.62 -3.28
C LYS A 245 20.11 -9.22 -3.12
N ILE A 246 19.50 -8.22 -3.74
CA ILE A 246 19.95 -6.81 -3.65
C ILE A 246 19.89 -6.34 -2.20
N LYS A 247 18.80 -6.64 -1.49
CA LYS A 247 18.65 -6.25 -0.08
C LYS A 247 19.72 -6.85 0.84
N ASN A 248 20.21 -8.03 0.51
CA ASN A 248 21.13 -8.78 1.37
C ASN A 248 22.58 -8.80 0.85
N ASP A 249 22.85 -8.23 -0.34
CA ASP A 249 24.17 -8.16 -0.95
C ASP A 249 24.45 -6.77 -1.54
N ALA A 250 25.05 -5.89 -0.72
CA ALA A 250 25.45 -4.56 -1.17
C ALA A 250 26.48 -4.57 -2.31
N SER A 251 27.24 -5.67 -2.48
CA SER A 251 28.16 -5.84 -3.61
C SER A 251 27.40 -6.00 -4.93
N LEU A 252 26.30 -6.75 -4.93
CA LEU A 252 25.44 -6.92 -6.09
C LEU A 252 24.74 -5.60 -6.47
N GLU A 253 24.24 -4.86 -5.48
CA GLU A 253 23.64 -3.54 -5.72
C GLU A 253 24.65 -2.62 -6.40
N ASN A 254 25.87 -2.53 -5.87
CA ASN A 254 26.94 -1.73 -6.44
C ASN A 254 27.32 -2.15 -7.87
N GLN A 255 27.36 -3.46 -8.15
CA GLN A 255 27.62 -3.98 -9.49
C GLN A 255 26.53 -3.55 -10.48
N LEU A 256 25.27 -3.66 -10.09
CA LEU A 256 24.12 -3.24 -10.91
C LEU A 256 24.12 -1.75 -11.18
N LEU A 257 24.58 -0.94 -10.20
CA LEU A 257 24.71 0.51 -10.33
C LEU A 257 25.98 0.94 -11.08
N GLY A 258 26.89 0.01 -11.43
CA GLY A 258 28.19 0.33 -12.03
C GLY A 258 29.15 1.03 -11.06
N ILE A 259 28.94 0.89 -9.76
CA ILE A 259 29.78 1.46 -8.71
C ILE A 259 30.91 0.46 -8.39
N ILE A 260 32.16 0.88 -8.61
CA ILE A 260 33.33 0.00 -8.52
C ILE A 260 33.66 -0.40 -7.06
N SER A 261 33.27 0.39 -6.08
CA SER A 261 33.37 0.04 -4.65
C SER A 261 32.53 1.01 -3.80
N SER A 262 31.73 0.50 -2.89
CA SER A 262 31.17 1.29 -1.80
C SER A 262 31.60 0.65 -0.49
N LYS A 263 32.63 1.16 0.12
CA LYS A 263 32.88 0.92 1.54
C LYS A 263 32.27 2.08 2.31
N THR A 264 31.46 1.78 3.31
CA THR A 264 30.90 2.81 4.18
C THR A 264 32.04 3.40 5.02
N LEU A 265 32.21 4.73 4.95
CA LEU A 265 33.13 5.44 5.83
C LEU A 265 32.54 5.51 7.24
N ASN A 266 33.28 5.05 8.21
CA ASN A 266 33.00 5.29 9.62
C ASN A 266 33.19 6.78 9.96
N LYS A 267 32.66 7.23 11.11
CA LYS A 267 32.81 8.61 11.56
C LYS A 267 34.28 9.06 11.75
N ASP A 268 35.19 8.12 11.92
CA ASP A 268 36.65 8.34 12.05
C ASP A 268 37.41 8.32 10.72
N GLY A 269 36.71 8.16 9.59
CA GLY A 269 37.28 8.11 8.25
C GLY A 269 37.83 6.72 7.86
N SER A 270 37.73 5.71 8.72
CA SER A 270 38.10 4.32 8.37
C SER A 270 37.01 3.67 7.52
N LEU A 271 37.39 2.66 6.73
CA LEU A 271 36.42 1.88 5.94
C LEU A 271 35.77 0.79 6.81
N SER A 272 34.44 0.69 6.74
CA SER A 272 33.70 -0.31 7.53
C SER A 272 33.92 -1.71 6.96
N ASP A 273 34.36 -2.64 7.82
CA ASP A 273 34.40 -4.09 7.54
C ASP A 273 33.18 -4.82 8.15
N GLN A 274 32.12 -4.10 8.53
CA GLN A 274 30.92 -4.73 9.08
C GLN A 274 30.22 -5.59 8.00
N ALA A 275 29.98 -6.84 8.34
CA ALA A 275 29.14 -7.71 7.53
C ALA A 275 27.76 -7.03 7.30
N PRO A 276 27.19 -7.13 6.10
CA PRO A 276 25.87 -6.58 5.83
C PRO A 276 24.84 -7.19 6.80
N LYS A 277 24.00 -6.34 7.38
CA LYS A 277 22.91 -6.79 8.24
C LYS A 277 21.86 -7.47 7.39
N GLU A 278 21.38 -8.62 7.85
CA GLU A 278 20.27 -9.33 7.20
C GLU A 278 19.00 -8.45 7.25
N ARG A 279 18.54 -8.01 6.09
CA ARG A 279 17.33 -7.19 5.95
C ARG A 279 16.10 -8.08 5.86
N ILE A 280 15.00 -7.63 6.45
CA ILE A 280 13.71 -8.33 6.39
C ILE A 280 12.91 -7.79 5.21
N SER A 281 12.40 -8.71 4.38
CA SER A 281 11.46 -8.40 3.30
C SER A 281 10.02 -8.73 3.72
N ILE A 282 9.06 -7.91 3.27
CA ILE A 282 7.63 -8.16 3.54
C ILE A 282 7.17 -9.48 2.92
N ILE A 283 7.74 -9.85 1.77
CA ILE A 283 7.57 -11.17 1.16
C ILE A 283 8.86 -11.95 1.39
N PRO A 284 8.85 -13.03 2.22
CA PRO A 284 10.05 -13.83 2.47
C PRO A 284 10.59 -14.48 1.21
N VAL A 285 11.92 -14.66 1.14
CA VAL A 285 12.57 -15.28 -0.03
C VAL A 285 12.10 -16.72 -0.29
N GLU A 286 11.71 -17.43 0.73
CA GLU A 286 11.16 -18.79 0.65
C GLU A 286 9.88 -18.84 -0.19
N TYR A 287 9.02 -17.81 -0.10
CA TYR A 287 7.84 -17.68 -0.96
C TYR A 287 8.23 -17.63 -2.44
N TRP A 288 9.23 -16.82 -2.80
CA TRP A 288 9.69 -16.73 -4.18
C TRP A 288 10.34 -18.00 -4.69
N LYS A 289 11.05 -18.72 -3.85
CA LYS A 289 11.65 -20.01 -4.20
C LYS A 289 10.58 -21.09 -4.46
N SER A 290 9.46 -21.03 -3.74
CA SER A 290 8.37 -22.00 -3.87
C SER A 290 7.41 -21.71 -5.04
N LYS A 291 7.35 -20.48 -5.53
CA LYS A 291 6.54 -20.03 -6.66
C LYS A 291 7.13 -20.51 -7.99
#